data_dbcb2056a0d14cbceaf909c5a96828ab
#
_entry.id   dbcb2056a0d14cbceaf909c5a96828ab
#
_cell.length_a   1.000
_cell.length_b   1.000
_cell.length_c   1.000
_cell.angle_alpha   90.00
_cell.angle_beta   90.00
_cell.angle_gamma   90.00
#
_symmetry.space_group_name_H-M   'P 1'
#
loop_
_entity.id
_entity.type
_entity.pdbx_description
1 polymer ?
#
loop_
_entity_poly.entity_id
_entity_poly.type
_entity_poly.pdbx_seq_one_letter_code
_entity_poly.pdbx_strand_id
1 'polypeptide(L)'
;MSSYDNRYNDIDDEPDFDYVNNDYGFDMDDDKEPSARTSTGASKNHKKKKASKPVTIWSEIFSYIKILAAAVIIAFVFTQYIIVNAEVPTGSMKNTIMEHDRLIGFRLAYLFDEPERGDIVIFKYPDNEEQNYVKRIIGTPGDVVQIKSGHVYVNGEELSEDYLKEPMAESETEETYVVPEGHYFMMGDN
;
A
#
# COMPACT_ATOMS: atom_id res chain seq x y z
N MET A 1 54.42 12.24 8.53
CA MET A 1 54.32 13.56 9.17
C MET A 1 52.96 14.09 8.79
N SER A 2 52.01 13.78 9.68
CA SER A 2 51.30 14.70 10.56
C SER A 2 50.39 15.66 9.73
N SER A 3 49.12 15.73 9.87
CA SER A 3 48.37 16.03 11.09
C SER A 3 46.90 15.68 10.89
N TYR A 4 46.32 14.99 11.84
CA TYR A 4 44.87 14.86 12.08
C TYR A 4 44.37 16.22 12.59
N ASP A 5 43.31 16.75 11.99
CA ASP A 5 42.51 17.78 12.63
C ASP A 5 41.09 17.26 12.85
N ASN A 6 40.85 17.05 14.14
CA ASN A 6 39.63 16.56 14.74
C ASN A 6 38.80 17.80 15.10
N ARG A 7 37.66 18.02 14.46
CA ARG A 7 36.65 18.96 14.93
C ARG A 7 35.28 18.28 14.97
N TYR A 8 35.05 17.69 16.14
CA TYR A 8 33.71 17.45 16.66
C TYR A 8 33.11 18.81 16.97
N ASN A 9 32.00 19.13 16.37
CA ASN A 9 31.10 20.15 16.86
C ASN A 9 29.79 19.46 17.21
N ASP A 10 29.56 19.48 18.52
CA ASP A 10 28.32 19.18 19.19
C ASP A 10 27.21 20.06 18.62
N ILE A 11 26.12 19.42 18.21
CA ILE A 11 24.84 20.09 18.07
C ILE A 11 23.84 19.24 18.86
N ASP A 12 23.67 19.69 20.11
CA ASP A 12 22.57 19.32 20.98
C ASP A 12 21.30 20.03 20.43
N ASP A 13 20.45 19.31 19.72
CA ASP A 13 19.08 19.75 19.48
C ASP A 13 18.15 18.75 20.17
N GLU A 14 17.90 19.03 21.45
CA GLU A 14 16.75 18.45 22.14
C GLU A 14 15.47 19.16 21.67
N PRO A 15 14.40 18.42 21.34
CA PRO A 15 13.11 19.05 21.08
C PRO A 15 12.46 19.45 22.40
N ASP A 16 12.18 20.74 22.52
CA ASP A 16 11.37 21.35 23.58
C ASP A 16 9.98 20.68 23.65
N PHE A 17 9.76 19.98 24.74
CA PHE A 17 8.42 19.53 25.13
C PHE A 17 7.76 20.65 25.94
N ASP A 18 6.85 21.38 25.31
CA ASP A 18 5.94 22.28 25.99
C ASP A 18 4.99 21.50 26.93
N TYR A 19 5.31 21.55 28.21
CA TYR A 19 4.40 21.13 29.27
C TYR A 19 3.27 22.15 29.39
N VAL A 20 2.08 21.76 28.95
CA VAL A 20 0.86 22.48 29.26
C VAL A 20 0.62 22.37 30.77
N ASN A 21 0.94 23.42 31.50
CA ASN A 21 0.59 23.59 32.90
C ASN A 21 -0.93 23.71 33.03
N ASN A 22 -1.58 22.66 33.51
CA ASN A 22 -2.91 22.75 34.06
C ASN A 22 -2.80 23.38 35.45
N ASP A 23 -3.06 24.66 35.50
CA ASP A 23 -3.15 25.46 36.72
C ASP A 23 -4.47 25.10 37.46
N TYR A 24 -4.34 24.23 38.45
CA TYR A 24 -5.36 24.07 39.49
C TYR A 24 -5.18 25.17 40.51
N GLY A 25 -5.83 26.29 40.25
CA GLY A 25 -5.98 27.33 41.24
C GLY A 25 -6.72 26.82 42.47
N PHE A 26 -6.02 26.64 43.55
CA PHE A 26 -6.52 26.44 44.90
C PHE A 26 -6.56 27.78 45.57
N ASP A 27 -7.69 28.45 45.46
CA ASP A 27 -7.93 29.69 46.24
C ASP A 27 -8.41 29.33 47.65
N MET A 28 -7.50 29.55 48.61
CA MET A 28 -7.86 29.77 50.01
C MET A 28 -7.93 31.27 50.20
N ASP A 29 -9.09 31.77 50.54
CA ASP A 29 -9.26 33.01 51.26
C ASP A 29 -10.65 33.00 51.95
N ASP A 30 -10.56 32.89 53.20
CA ASP A 30 -10.64 33.95 54.22
C ASP A 30 -12.06 34.37 54.61
N ASP A 31 -12.31 34.03 55.84
CA ASP A 31 -13.31 34.50 56.83
C ASP A 31 -13.95 35.86 56.54
N LYS A 32 -15.25 35.88 56.53
CA LYS A 32 -16.13 36.90 57.15
C LYS A 32 -17.55 36.50 57.19
N GLU A 33 -18.08 36.16 58.37
CA GLU A 33 -19.48 36.26 58.75
C GLU A 33 -19.81 37.69 59.28
N PRO A 34 -21.07 37.97 59.59
CA PRO A 34 -22.36 37.71 58.95
C PRO A 34 -23.21 38.98 58.73
N SER A 35 -24.19 38.97 57.87
CA SER A 35 -25.34 39.83 58.04
C SER A 35 -26.58 39.35 57.27
N ALA A 36 -27.66 39.40 57.96
CA ALA A 36 -28.99 38.91 57.83
C ALA A 36 -29.83 39.31 56.57
N ARG A 37 -30.80 38.43 56.28
CA ARG A 37 -32.17 38.65 55.71
C ARG A 37 -32.29 38.86 54.21
N THR A 38 -33.01 38.03 53.46
CA THR A 38 -34.43 37.89 53.31
C THR A 38 -34.76 37.05 52.08
N SER A 39 -35.55 36.03 52.29
CA SER A 39 -36.55 35.37 51.42
C SER A 39 -36.57 35.62 49.92
N THR A 40 -36.62 34.55 49.19
CA THR A 40 -37.63 34.06 48.23
C THR A 40 -36.99 33.43 46.98
N GLY A 41 -37.52 32.28 46.64
CA GLY A 41 -37.40 31.74 45.28
C GLY A 41 -36.53 30.48 45.12
N ALA A 42 -36.99 29.37 45.67
CA ALA A 42 -36.44 28.05 45.36
C ALA A 42 -36.79 27.66 43.93
N SER A 43 -35.88 27.89 43.01
CA SER A 43 -35.90 27.18 41.73
C SER A 43 -35.03 25.93 41.86
N LYS A 44 -35.67 24.81 42.17
CA LYS A 44 -35.04 23.48 42.14
C LYS A 44 -34.79 23.11 40.70
N ASN A 45 -33.60 23.44 40.21
CA ASN A 45 -33.11 22.91 38.95
C ASN A 45 -32.73 21.44 39.15
N HIS A 46 -33.70 20.57 38.99
CA HIS A 46 -33.51 19.14 38.94
C HIS A 46 -32.75 18.83 37.65
N LYS A 47 -31.42 18.81 37.73
CA LYS A 47 -30.60 18.10 36.73
C LYS A 47 -31.08 16.63 36.74
N LYS A 48 -31.96 16.31 35.80
CA LYS A 48 -32.29 14.92 35.48
C LYS A 48 -30.96 14.21 35.16
N LYS A 49 -30.40 13.46 36.12
CA LYS A 49 -29.39 12.44 35.84
C LYS A 49 -30.02 11.54 34.81
N LYS A 50 -29.50 11.59 33.57
CA LYS A 50 -29.79 10.55 32.56
C LYS A 50 -29.44 9.23 33.22
N ALA A 51 -30.42 8.43 33.57
CA ALA A 51 -30.24 7.08 34.01
C ALA A 51 -29.48 6.35 32.86
N SER A 52 -28.27 5.95 33.11
CA SER A 52 -27.56 5.04 32.22
C SER A 52 -28.38 3.77 32.17
N LYS A 53 -28.89 3.43 30.98
CA LYS A 53 -29.60 2.17 30.78
C LYS A 53 -28.62 1.06 31.20
N PRO A 54 -29.05 0.03 31.94
CA PRO A 54 -28.20 -1.08 32.27
C PRO A 54 -27.69 -1.69 30.97
N VAL A 55 -26.39 -1.65 30.77
CA VAL A 55 -25.78 -2.26 29.61
C VAL A 55 -25.93 -3.76 29.80
N THR A 56 -26.87 -4.35 29.07
CA THR A 56 -27.11 -5.78 29.14
C THR A 56 -25.90 -6.46 28.50
N ILE A 57 -25.28 -7.42 29.16
CA ILE A 57 -24.12 -8.18 28.67
C ILE A 57 -24.34 -8.64 27.22
N TRP A 58 -25.57 -8.99 26.87
CA TRP A 58 -25.96 -9.33 25.50
C TRP A 58 -25.76 -8.21 24.48
N SER A 59 -25.96 -6.94 24.83
CA SER A 59 -25.76 -5.82 23.91
C SER A 59 -24.27 -5.59 23.62
N GLU A 60 -23.41 -5.84 24.58
CA GLU A 60 -21.96 -5.80 24.37
C GLU A 60 -21.49 -6.94 23.48
N ILE A 61 -21.94 -8.16 23.74
CA ILE A 61 -21.64 -9.33 22.90
C ILE A 61 -22.08 -9.07 21.46
N PHE A 62 -23.26 -8.55 21.22
CA PHE A 62 -23.73 -8.19 19.88
C PHE A 62 -22.85 -7.12 19.20
N SER A 63 -22.31 -6.19 19.97
CA SER A 63 -21.38 -5.19 19.43
C SER A 63 -20.07 -5.82 18.98
N TYR A 64 -19.49 -6.72 19.74
CA TYR A 64 -18.29 -7.46 19.36
C TYR A 64 -18.52 -8.36 18.14
N ILE A 65 -19.68 -9.03 18.08
CA ILE A 65 -20.06 -9.84 16.91
C ILE A 65 -20.14 -8.98 15.63
N LYS A 66 -20.73 -7.79 15.72
CA LYS A 66 -20.82 -6.86 14.57
C LYS A 66 -19.43 -6.40 14.11
N ILE A 67 -18.53 -6.08 15.04
CA ILE A 67 -17.16 -5.67 14.72
C ILE A 67 -16.42 -6.85 14.06
N LEU A 68 -16.54 -8.03 14.62
CA LEU A 68 -15.92 -9.24 14.05
C LEU A 68 -16.47 -9.53 12.65
N ALA A 69 -17.79 -9.48 12.48
CA ALA A 69 -18.42 -9.69 11.18
C ALA A 69 -17.97 -8.64 10.16
N ALA A 70 -17.90 -7.36 10.55
CA ALA A 70 -17.38 -6.30 9.69
C ALA A 70 -15.91 -6.56 9.29
N ALA A 71 -15.06 -6.95 10.24
CA ALA A 71 -13.66 -7.26 9.97
C ALA A 71 -13.52 -8.44 8.98
N VAL A 72 -14.32 -9.49 9.15
CA VAL A 72 -14.32 -10.64 8.23
C VAL A 72 -14.78 -10.23 6.83
N ILE A 73 -15.83 -9.40 6.73
CA ILE A 73 -16.33 -8.90 5.43
C ILE A 73 -15.24 -8.03 4.76
N ILE A 74 -14.61 -7.13 5.49
CA ILE A 74 -13.54 -6.29 4.97
C ILE A 74 -12.36 -7.14 4.50
N ALA A 75 -11.93 -8.11 5.29
CA ALA A 75 -10.84 -9.02 4.91
C ALA A 75 -11.21 -9.83 3.67
N PHE A 76 -12.44 -10.33 3.57
CA PHE A 76 -12.92 -11.06 2.40
C PHE A 76 -12.93 -10.19 1.15
N VAL A 77 -13.47 -8.98 1.23
CA VAL A 77 -13.46 -8.02 0.10
C VAL A 77 -12.02 -7.70 -0.31
N PHE A 78 -11.15 -7.44 0.67
CA PHE A 78 -9.75 -7.14 0.40
C PHE A 78 -9.06 -8.28 -0.35
N THR A 79 -9.21 -9.51 0.12
CA THR A 79 -8.57 -10.68 -0.53
C THR A 79 -9.16 -11.01 -1.89
N GLN A 80 -10.46 -10.77 -2.12
CA GLN A 80 -11.09 -11.10 -3.40
C GLN A 80 -10.87 -10.05 -4.48
N TYR A 81 -10.83 -8.76 -4.11
CA TYR A 81 -10.82 -7.66 -5.09
C TYR A 81 -9.47 -6.95 -5.22
N ILE A 82 -8.62 -7.03 -4.19
CA ILE A 82 -7.36 -6.28 -4.17
C ILE A 82 -6.16 -7.17 -4.47
N ILE A 83 -6.19 -8.42 -4.00
CA ILE A 83 -5.05 -9.33 -4.11
C ILE A 83 -5.30 -10.39 -5.18
N VAL A 84 -4.28 -10.67 -5.99
CA VAL A 84 -4.20 -11.85 -6.86
C VAL A 84 -3.12 -12.77 -6.32
N ASN A 85 -3.50 -14.01 -6.05
CA ASN A 85 -2.54 -15.07 -5.82
C ASN A 85 -2.32 -15.82 -7.13
N ALA A 86 -1.10 -15.89 -7.59
CA ALA A 86 -0.72 -16.66 -8.76
C ALA A 86 0.42 -17.61 -8.41
N GLU A 87 0.34 -18.83 -8.91
CA GLU A 87 1.43 -19.79 -8.90
C GLU A 87 2.07 -19.79 -10.30
N VAL A 88 3.39 -19.89 -10.36
CA VAL A 88 4.14 -19.86 -11.60
C VAL A 88 4.32 -21.29 -12.11
N PRO A 89 3.56 -21.74 -13.12
CA PRO A 89 3.61 -23.11 -13.59
C PRO A 89 4.79 -23.39 -14.54
N THR A 90 5.42 -22.33 -15.08
CA THR A 90 6.45 -22.47 -16.14
C THR A 90 7.69 -21.64 -15.81
N GLY A 91 8.82 -22.08 -16.37
CA GLY A 91 10.10 -21.40 -16.18
C GLY A 91 10.34 -20.17 -17.07
N SER A 92 9.32 -19.63 -17.72
CA SER A 92 9.48 -18.51 -18.66
C SER A 92 9.92 -17.18 -18.01
N MET A 93 10.01 -17.12 -16.70
CA MET A 93 10.51 -15.99 -15.92
C MET A 93 11.70 -16.39 -15.05
N LYS A 94 12.36 -17.53 -15.37
CA LYS A 94 13.53 -18.01 -14.63
C LYS A 94 14.58 -16.94 -14.53
N ASN A 95 15.28 -16.94 -13.41
CA ASN A 95 16.19 -15.95 -12.89
C ASN A 95 15.49 -14.84 -12.08
N THR A 96 14.37 -14.32 -12.55
CA THR A 96 13.59 -13.34 -11.79
C THR A 96 12.55 -14.02 -10.89
N ILE A 97 11.85 -15.04 -11.42
CA ILE A 97 10.80 -15.78 -10.70
C ILE A 97 10.97 -17.26 -11.03
N MET A 98 11.01 -18.10 -10.01
CA MET A 98 11.21 -19.52 -10.17
C MET A 98 9.89 -20.27 -10.37
N GLU A 99 9.99 -21.48 -10.95
CA GLU A 99 8.84 -22.40 -11.03
C GLU A 99 8.33 -22.73 -9.63
N HIS A 100 7.02 -22.81 -9.48
CA HIS A 100 6.30 -23.05 -8.23
C HIS A 100 6.38 -21.93 -7.18
N ASP A 101 6.97 -20.78 -7.51
CA ASP A 101 6.87 -19.60 -6.67
C ASP A 101 5.42 -19.13 -6.58
N ARG A 102 5.04 -18.64 -5.41
CA ARG A 102 3.75 -18.00 -5.17
C ARG A 102 3.91 -16.50 -5.23
N LEU A 103 3.21 -15.89 -6.16
CA LEU A 103 3.20 -14.46 -6.35
C LEU A 103 1.94 -13.84 -5.73
N ILE A 104 2.15 -12.68 -5.14
CA ILE A 104 1.06 -11.83 -4.67
C ILE A 104 1.03 -10.60 -5.56
N GLY A 105 0.02 -10.53 -6.43
CA GLY A 105 -0.22 -9.37 -7.27
C GLY A 105 -1.21 -8.40 -6.62
N PHE A 106 -1.06 -7.12 -6.92
CA PHE A 106 -1.96 -6.06 -6.47
C PHE A 106 -2.81 -5.58 -7.64
N ARG A 107 -4.10 -5.91 -7.64
CA ARG A 107 -5.02 -5.60 -8.76
C ARG A 107 -5.23 -4.11 -9.01
N LEU A 108 -5.05 -3.30 -7.98
CA LEU A 108 -5.27 -1.86 -8.07
C LEU A 108 -4.02 -1.08 -8.48
N ALA A 109 -2.91 -1.77 -8.78
CA ALA A 109 -1.66 -1.13 -9.16
C ALA A 109 -1.85 -0.15 -10.33
N TYR A 110 -2.62 -0.58 -11.33
CA TYR A 110 -2.87 0.21 -12.54
C TYR A 110 -4.24 0.90 -12.56
N LEU A 111 -4.80 1.21 -11.38
CA LEU A 111 -6.04 1.98 -11.30
C LEU A 111 -5.78 3.49 -11.49
N PHE A 112 -4.60 3.94 -11.11
CA PHE A 112 -4.20 5.35 -11.13
C PHE A 112 -2.99 5.62 -12.03
N ASP A 113 -2.22 4.59 -12.34
CA ASP A 113 -1.05 4.64 -13.19
C ASP A 113 -1.24 3.68 -14.38
N GLU A 114 -0.54 3.92 -15.46
CA GLU A 114 -0.49 3.02 -16.61
C GLU A 114 0.70 2.05 -16.47
N PRO A 115 0.58 0.81 -17.00
CA PRO A 115 1.70 -0.11 -17.02
C PRO A 115 2.87 0.43 -17.84
N GLU A 116 4.09 0.32 -17.28
CA GLU A 116 5.31 0.84 -17.89
C GLU A 116 6.19 -0.29 -18.43
N ARG A 117 7.12 0.07 -19.33
CA ARG A 117 8.13 -0.87 -19.82
C ARG A 117 9.02 -1.32 -18.67
N GLY A 118 9.24 -2.64 -18.57
CA GLY A 118 9.99 -3.28 -17.50
C GLY A 118 9.13 -3.84 -16.39
N ASP A 119 7.85 -3.45 -16.27
CA ASP A 119 6.94 -4.00 -15.28
C ASP A 119 6.70 -5.50 -15.49
N ILE A 120 6.66 -6.23 -14.38
CA ILE A 120 6.25 -7.63 -14.35
C ILE A 120 4.77 -7.67 -14.01
N VAL A 121 3.97 -8.19 -14.94
CA VAL A 121 2.51 -8.20 -14.81
C VAL A 121 1.96 -9.62 -14.73
N ILE A 122 0.90 -9.78 -13.93
CA ILE A 122 0.07 -10.98 -13.89
C ILE A 122 -1.19 -10.68 -14.68
N PHE A 123 -1.45 -11.44 -15.72
CA PHE A 123 -2.62 -11.27 -16.57
C PHE A 123 -3.29 -12.59 -16.90
N LYS A 124 -4.55 -12.53 -17.27
CA LYS A 124 -5.29 -13.69 -17.73
C LYS A 124 -4.89 -14.04 -19.15
N TYR A 125 -4.60 -15.32 -19.42
CA TYR A 125 -4.26 -15.75 -20.75
C TYR A 125 -5.49 -15.62 -21.67
N PRO A 126 -5.38 -14.93 -22.82
CA PRO A 126 -6.54 -14.62 -23.66
C PRO A 126 -7.30 -15.83 -24.17
N ASP A 127 -6.64 -16.94 -24.49
CA ASP A 127 -7.27 -18.17 -24.99
C ASP A 127 -7.84 -19.04 -23.87
N ASN A 128 -7.43 -18.80 -22.61
CA ASN A 128 -7.95 -19.50 -21.43
C ASN A 128 -7.83 -18.61 -20.19
N GLU A 129 -8.86 -17.83 -19.90
CA GLU A 129 -8.90 -16.88 -18.78
C GLU A 129 -8.84 -17.51 -17.37
N GLU A 130 -8.92 -18.84 -17.27
CA GLU A 130 -8.70 -19.55 -16.01
C GLU A 130 -7.23 -19.57 -15.61
N GLN A 131 -6.33 -19.36 -16.57
CA GLN A 131 -4.88 -19.37 -16.34
C GLN A 131 -4.33 -17.96 -16.21
N ASN A 132 -3.54 -17.75 -15.17
CA ASN A 132 -2.77 -16.53 -14.98
C ASN A 132 -1.36 -16.71 -15.54
N TYR A 133 -0.94 -15.80 -16.39
CA TYR A 133 0.42 -15.72 -16.91
C TYR A 133 1.17 -14.58 -16.26
N VAL A 134 2.48 -14.74 -16.16
CA VAL A 134 3.40 -13.73 -15.64
C VAL A 134 4.40 -13.42 -16.73
N LYS A 135 4.52 -12.16 -17.12
CA LYS A 135 5.42 -11.69 -18.17
C LYS A 135 5.94 -10.29 -17.84
N ARG A 136 7.00 -9.89 -18.52
CA ARG A 136 7.55 -8.54 -18.47
C ARG A 136 7.04 -7.72 -19.65
N ILE A 137 6.65 -6.48 -19.42
CA ILE A 137 6.30 -5.52 -20.46
C ILE A 137 7.58 -5.05 -21.13
N ILE A 138 7.68 -5.27 -22.44
CA ILE A 138 8.78 -4.85 -23.29
C ILE A 138 8.42 -3.63 -24.12
N GLY A 139 7.18 -3.60 -24.63
CA GLY A 139 6.67 -2.49 -25.42
C GLY A 139 5.34 -2.00 -24.91
N THR A 140 5.18 -0.68 -24.87
CA THR A 140 3.96 0.04 -24.50
C THR A 140 3.22 0.52 -25.76
N PRO A 141 1.96 0.98 -25.66
CA PRO A 141 1.20 1.46 -26.81
C PRO A 141 1.98 2.45 -27.67
N GLY A 142 2.01 2.21 -28.99
CA GLY A 142 2.75 3.03 -29.96
C GLY A 142 4.22 2.63 -30.17
N ASP A 143 4.78 1.76 -29.35
CA ASP A 143 6.17 1.29 -29.54
C ASP A 143 6.28 0.34 -30.74
N VAL A 144 7.47 0.39 -31.36
CA VAL A 144 7.92 -0.58 -32.37
C VAL A 144 8.94 -1.51 -31.73
N VAL A 145 8.57 -2.76 -31.52
CA VAL A 145 9.47 -3.79 -30.95
C VAL A 145 10.04 -4.61 -32.09
N GLN A 146 11.36 -4.76 -32.15
CA GLN A 146 12.06 -5.56 -33.12
C GLN A 146 12.92 -6.59 -32.42
N ILE A 147 12.88 -7.83 -32.91
CA ILE A 147 13.69 -8.94 -32.41
C ILE A 147 14.58 -9.35 -33.58
N LYS A 148 15.88 -9.20 -33.41
CA LYS A 148 16.86 -9.59 -34.42
C LYS A 148 18.17 -10.04 -33.78
N SER A 149 18.79 -11.07 -34.36
CA SER A 149 20.10 -11.61 -33.94
C SER A 149 20.20 -11.86 -32.44
N GLY A 150 19.10 -12.30 -31.79
CA GLY A 150 19.07 -12.58 -30.36
C GLY A 150 18.98 -11.35 -29.44
N HIS A 151 18.67 -10.17 -29.99
CA HIS A 151 18.52 -8.93 -29.25
C HIS A 151 17.16 -8.28 -29.49
N VAL A 152 16.66 -7.60 -28.48
CA VAL A 152 15.41 -6.84 -28.55
C VAL A 152 15.72 -5.34 -28.72
N TYR A 153 15.04 -4.71 -29.66
CA TYR A 153 15.12 -3.27 -29.90
C TYR A 153 13.73 -2.67 -29.73
N VAL A 154 13.67 -1.53 -29.08
CA VAL A 154 12.42 -0.77 -28.95
C VAL A 154 12.62 0.61 -29.51
N ASN A 155 11.82 0.99 -30.50
CA ASN A 155 11.93 2.25 -31.25
C ASN A 155 13.33 2.45 -31.86
N GLY A 156 14.01 1.34 -32.23
CA GLY A 156 15.33 1.35 -32.83
C GLY A 156 16.51 1.41 -31.85
N GLU A 157 16.25 1.46 -30.54
CA GLU A 157 17.26 1.41 -29.50
C GLU A 157 17.31 0.00 -28.90
N GLU A 158 18.52 -0.55 -28.71
CA GLU A 158 18.72 -1.86 -28.10
C GLU A 158 18.32 -1.81 -26.64
N LEU A 159 17.45 -2.76 -26.23
CA LEU A 159 17.01 -2.88 -24.85
C LEU A 159 18.10 -3.56 -24.02
N SER A 160 18.46 -2.95 -22.86
CA SER A 160 19.31 -3.61 -21.88
C SER A 160 18.48 -4.65 -21.12
N GLU A 161 18.86 -5.92 -21.25
CA GLU A 161 18.13 -7.05 -20.70
C GLU A 161 18.95 -7.77 -19.63
N ASP A 162 19.43 -7.04 -18.62
CA ASP A 162 20.25 -7.56 -17.52
C ASP A 162 19.53 -8.63 -16.67
N TYR A 163 18.23 -8.77 -16.86
CA TYR A 163 17.37 -9.75 -16.18
C TYR A 163 17.40 -11.14 -16.86
N LEU A 164 17.87 -11.24 -18.10
CA LEU A 164 17.92 -12.52 -18.80
C LEU A 164 18.90 -13.48 -18.12
N LYS A 165 18.48 -14.73 -18.03
CA LYS A 165 19.33 -15.80 -17.54
C LYS A 165 20.35 -16.23 -18.60
N GLU A 166 19.89 -16.34 -19.82
CA GLU A 166 20.67 -16.78 -20.98
C GLU A 166 20.34 -15.84 -22.14
N PRO A 167 21.31 -15.52 -22.98
CA PRO A 167 21.05 -14.77 -24.21
C PRO A 167 19.98 -15.46 -25.04
N MET A 168 19.11 -14.66 -25.67
CA MET A 168 18.14 -15.20 -26.62
C MET A 168 18.86 -15.93 -27.75
N ALA A 169 18.34 -17.06 -28.20
CA ALA A 169 18.88 -17.77 -29.34
C ALA A 169 18.85 -16.86 -30.57
N GLU A 170 19.99 -16.83 -31.29
CA GLU A 170 20.06 -16.10 -32.55
C GLU A 170 19.05 -16.69 -33.53
N SER A 171 18.19 -15.82 -34.05
CA SER A 171 17.27 -16.15 -35.14
C SER A 171 17.75 -15.49 -36.43
N GLU A 172 17.66 -16.23 -37.52
CA GLU A 172 17.95 -15.66 -38.86
C GLU A 172 16.79 -14.75 -39.33
N THR A 173 15.63 -14.84 -38.67
CA THR A 173 14.44 -14.04 -38.99
C THR A 173 14.39 -12.83 -38.09
N GLU A 174 14.23 -11.66 -38.73
CA GLU A 174 13.92 -10.41 -38.05
C GLU A 174 12.40 -10.30 -37.92
N GLU A 175 11.93 -10.10 -36.69
CA GLU A 175 10.52 -9.91 -36.39
C GLU A 175 10.26 -8.47 -35.90
N THR A 176 9.23 -7.85 -36.44
CA THR A 176 8.87 -6.47 -36.05
C THR A 176 7.39 -6.43 -35.66
N TYR A 177 7.12 -5.87 -34.51
CA TYR A 177 5.80 -5.70 -33.94
C TYR A 177 5.53 -4.24 -33.63
N VAL A 178 4.42 -3.71 -34.11
CA VAL A 178 3.93 -2.39 -33.70
C VAL A 178 2.87 -2.61 -32.61
N VAL A 179 3.09 -2.06 -31.44
CA VAL A 179 2.18 -2.23 -30.32
C VAL A 179 0.96 -1.31 -30.50
N PRO A 180 -0.26 -1.88 -30.66
CA PRO A 180 -1.46 -1.07 -30.84
C PRO A 180 -1.85 -0.32 -29.57
N GLU A 181 -2.68 0.71 -29.69
CA GLU A 181 -3.29 1.40 -28.57
C GLU A 181 -4.03 0.42 -27.65
N GLY A 182 -3.84 0.57 -26.35
CA GLY A 182 -4.45 -0.27 -25.32
C GLY A 182 -3.88 -1.70 -25.24
N HIS A 183 -2.77 -1.99 -25.91
CA HIS A 183 -2.06 -3.27 -25.88
C HIS A 183 -0.64 -3.12 -25.39
N TYR A 184 -0.08 -4.21 -24.90
CA TYR A 184 1.30 -4.28 -24.43
C TYR A 184 1.99 -5.48 -25.06
N PHE A 185 3.22 -5.28 -25.49
CA PHE A 185 4.07 -6.39 -25.93
C PHE A 185 4.82 -6.96 -24.74
N MET A 186 4.67 -8.24 -24.49
CA MET A 186 5.19 -8.86 -23.28
C MET A 186 6.04 -10.09 -23.61
N MET A 187 7.17 -10.25 -22.90
CA MET A 187 8.05 -11.40 -23.02
C MET A 187 8.36 -12.04 -21.67
N GLY A 188 8.87 -13.26 -21.68
CA GLY A 188 9.46 -13.89 -20.52
C GLY A 188 10.93 -13.50 -20.37
N ASP A 189 11.46 -13.64 -19.15
CA ASP A 189 12.87 -13.42 -18.85
C ASP A 189 13.74 -14.66 -19.19
N ASN A 190 13.13 -15.71 -19.75
CA ASN A 190 13.83 -16.95 -20.16
C ASN A 190 13.11 -17.61 -21.33
#